data_65215daf6da98149334e8b006ae062a4
#
_entry.id   65215daf6da98149334e8b006ae062a4
#
_cell.length_a   1.000
_cell.length_b   1.000
_cell.length_c   1.000
_cell.angle_alpha   90.00
_cell.angle_beta   90.00
_cell.angle_gamma   90.00
#
_symmetry.space_group_name_H-M   'P 1'
#
loop_
_entity.id
_entity.type
_entity.pdbx_description
1 polymer ?
#
loop_
_entity_poly.entity_id
_entity_poly.type
_entity_poly.pdbx_seq_one_letter_code
_entity_poly.pdbx_strand_id
1 'polypeptide(L)'
;VTVVERCSQILPNQFDYISSELIREDLEGLGVEVILNESLTSINGCGKIESVTIGEDTDISCSMVIFATGVKPNTQLASDAGLSKGKGIFVDEFLKTSGQNIYAAGDCIEIEDMNTGKRQVSATWFNAVLQGKFSALNMLGVAKRYSGLVGIQNAVQFHRLGAISFGMTQVTDDGLDYEVISHYQKDGKIYKKLVVKDDYLCGMIFVGDILKAGFYAALIRNKINISDFKGKLLDPDFSHAYFKNENFDQVSSYAPVPSCWQDPQHW
;
A
#
# COMPACT_ATOMS: atom_id res chain seq x y z
N VAL A 1 -12.63 4.86 22.26
CA VAL A 1 -11.51 5.21 21.38
C VAL A 1 -12.04 6.18 20.32
N THR A 2 -11.34 7.29 20.10
CA THR A 2 -11.68 8.28 19.08
C THR A 2 -10.54 8.31 18.04
N VAL A 3 -10.90 8.22 16.77
CA VAL A 3 -9.98 8.39 15.62
C VAL A 3 -10.24 9.77 15.02
N VAL A 4 -9.19 10.58 14.90
CA VAL A 4 -9.28 11.91 14.27
C VAL A 4 -8.49 11.87 12.96
N GLU A 5 -9.15 12.15 11.85
CA GLU A 5 -8.55 12.17 10.50
C GLU A 5 -8.82 13.53 9.84
N ARG A 6 -7.77 14.16 9.33
CA ARG A 6 -7.86 15.47 8.66
C ARG A 6 -8.54 15.43 7.29
N CYS A 7 -8.59 14.25 6.67
CA CYS A 7 -9.22 14.06 5.37
C CYS A 7 -10.71 13.74 5.53
N SER A 8 -11.46 13.83 4.42
CA SER A 8 -12.89 13.53 4.36
C SER A 8 -13.23 12.03 4.44
N GLN A 9 -12.21 11.16 4.55
CA GLN A 9 -12.37 9.72 4.70
C GLN A 9 -11.17 9.14 5.46
N ILE A 10 -11.36 8.01 6.13
CA ILE A 10 -10.25 7.27 6.75
C ILE A 10 -9.42 6.56 5.67
N LEU A 11 -8.13 6.35 5.95
CA LEU A 11 -7.19 5.64 5.07
C LEU A 11 -7.18 6.16 3.61
N PRO A 12 -7.15 7.48 3.36
CA PRO A 12 -7.40 8.10 2.07
C PRO A 12 -6.38 7.71 0.99
N ASN A 13 -5.18 7.30 1.38
CA ASN A 13 -4.13 6.89 0.45
C ASN A 13 -4.28 5.43 0.00
N GLN A 14 -4.93 4.58 0.81
CA GLN A 14 -5.00 3.14 0.61
C GLN A 14 -6.32 2.71 -0.03
N PHE A 15 -7.41 3.37 0.33
CA PHE A 15 -8.76 2.97 -0.03
C PHE A 15 -9.53 4.13 -0.68
N ASP A 16 -10.48 3.79 -1.54
CA ASP A 16 -11.43 4.78 -2.09
C ASP A 16 -12.58 5.03 -1.10
N TYR A 17 -13.47 5.94 -1.47
CA TYR A 17 -14.55 6.38 -0.59
C TYR A 17 -15.47 5.21 -0.14
N ILE A 18 -15.84 4.31 -1.06
CA ILE A 18 -16.75 3.19 -0.74
C ILE A 18 -16.11 2.24 0.27
N SER A 19 -14.88 1.86 0.04
CA SER A 19 -14.14 0.98 0.95
C SER A 19 -13.87 1.63 2.30
N SER A 20 -13.55 2.92 2.33
CA SER A 20 -13.36 3.69 3.56
C SER A 20 -14.64 3.79 4.40
N GLU A 21 -15.80 3.99 3.76
CA GLU A 21 -17.09 4.01 4.47
C GLU A 21 -17.44 2.65 5.09
N LEU A 22 -17.21 1.55 4.36
CA LEU A 22 -17.42 0.20 4.92
C LEU A 22 -16.55 -0.07 6.14
N ILE A 23 -15.28 0.37 6.09
CA ILE A 23 -14.35 0.24 7.21
C ILE A 23 -14.78 1.15 8.37
N ARG A 24 -15.19 2.39 8.10
CA ARG A 24 -15.68 3.33 9.11
C ARG A 24 -16.91 2.79 9.82
N GLU A 25 -17.91 2.32 9.07
CA GLU A 25 -19.13 1.68 9.65
C GLU A 25 -18.79 0.48 10.54
N ASP A 26 -17.76 -0.31 10.19
CA ASP A 26 -17.33 -1.45 11.00
C ASP A 26 -16.68 -1.00 12.31
N LEU A 27 -15.82 0.03 12.27
CA LEU A 27 -15.19 0.62 13.44
C LEU A 27 -16.22 1.28 14.38
N GLU A 28 -17.17 2.05 13.84
CA GLU A 28 -18.23 2.68 14.61
C GLU A 28 -19.14 1.62 15.27
N GLY A 29 -19.41 0.52 14.58
CA GLY A 29 -20.12 -0.63 15.13
C GLY A 29 -19.40 -1.30 16.32
N LEU A 30 -18.10 -1.09 16.47
CA LEU A 30 -17.29 -1.51 17.63
C LEU A 30 -17.22 -0.45 18.74
N GLY A 31 -17.89 0.69 18.58
CA GLY A 31 -17.88 1.78 19.53
C GLY A 31 -16.65 2.71 19.38
N VAL A 32 -15.97 2.67 18.23
CA VAL A 32 -14.96 3.66 17.87
C VAL A 32 -15.65 4.90 17.31
N GLU A 33 -15.37 6.05 17.86
CA GLU A 33 -15.81 7.33 17.30
C GLU A 33 -14.84 7.75 16.19
N VAL A 34 -15.35 8.12 15.02
CA VAL A 34 -14.53 8.59 13.88
C VAL A 34 -14.89 10.02 13.54
N ILE A 35 -13.93 10.92 13.70
CA ILE A 35 -14.07 12.34 13.42
C ILE A 35 -13.23 12.67 12.17
N LEU A 36 -13.89 13.09 11.10
CA LEU A 36 -13.28 13.43 9.82
C LEU A 36 -13.18 14.95 9.63
N ASN A 37 -12.31 15.37 8.70
CA ASN A 37 -12.04 16.77 8.37
C ASN A 37 -11.52 17.60 9.55
N GLU A 38 -10.96 16.94 10.57
CA GLU A 38 -10.45 17.59 11.76
C GLU A 38 -8.99 17.22 12.02
N SER A 39 -8.28 18.12 12.70
CA SER A 39 -6.89 17.93 13.08
C SER A 39 -6.71 18.22 14.56
N LEU A 40 -5.82 17.48 15.21
CA LEU A 40 -5.40 17.77 16.56
C LEU A 40 -4.56 19.05 16.59
N THR A 41 -4.95 20.01 17.43
CA THR A 41 -4.30 21.32 17.58
C THR A 41 -3.51 21.43 18.87
N SER A 42 -3.96 20.79 19.95
CA SER A 42 -3.20 20.78 21.21
C SER A 42 -3.42 19.50 22.03
N ILE A 43 -2.47 19.26 22.93
CA ILE A 43 -2.56 18.24 23.98
C ILE A 43 -2.54 18.98 25.31
N ASN A 44 -3.53 18.74 26.14
CA ASN A 44 -3.77 19.48 27.37
C ASN A 44 -3.54 18.58 28.58
N GLY A 45 -3.06 19.21 29.68
CA GLY A 45 -2.87 18.56 30.98
C GLY A 45 -1.66 19.08 31.74
N CYS A 46 -1.55 18.75 33.01
CA CYS A 46 -0.45 19.12 33.85
C CYS A 46 0.31 17.87 34.34
N GLY A 47 1.46 17.58 33.71
CA GLY A 47 2.28 16.40 34.00
C GLY A 47 1.72 15.06 33.46
N LYS A 48 0.48 15.04 33.04
CA LYS A 48 -0.18 13.92 32.35
C LYS A 48 -1.17 14.44 31.31
N ILE A 49 -1.52 13.62 30.32
CA ILE A 49 -2.53 13.96 29.34
C ILE A 49 -3.92 13.89 30.00
N GLU A 50 -4.72 14.91 29.84
CA GLU A 50 -6.11 15.00 30.33
C GLU A 50 -7.12 15.17 29.22
N SER A 51 -6.77 15.91 28.16
CA SER A 51 -7.57 16.07 26.96
C SER A 51 -6.72 16.42 25.74
N VAL A 52 -7.34 16.41 24.58
CA VAL A 52 -6.82 16.99 23.33
C VAL A 52 -7.84 17.94 22.76
N THR A 53 -7.36 19.01 22.12
CA THR A 53 -8.21 19.92 21.35
C THR A 53 -8.11 19.56 19.88
N ILE A 54 -9.25 19.48 19.19
CA ILE A 54 -9.35 19.28 17.73
C ILE A 54 -10.05 20.48 17.12
N GLY A 55 -9.70 20.78 15.86
CA GLY A 55 -10.24 21.96 15.16
C GLY A 55 -9.93 23.25 15.92
N GLU A 56 -10.93 24.12 16.03
CA GLU A 56 -10.77 25.40 16.71
C GLU A 56 -10.90 25.28 18.24
N ASP A 57 -11.95 24.62 18.75
CA ASP A 57 -12.27 24.64 20.19
C ASP A 57 -12.91 23.34 20.73
N THR A 58 -12.81 22.21 20.05
CA THR A 58 -13.43 20.97 20.53
C THR A 58 -12.47 20.16 21.38
N ASP A 59 -12.77 20.01 22.68
CA ASP A 59 -11.98 19.23 23.61
C ASP A 59 -12.50 17.79 23.74
N ILE A 60 -11.59 16.82 23.61
CA ILE A 60 -11.84 15.41 23.83
C ILE A 60 -11.02 14.94 25.04
N SER A 61 -11.72 14.47 26.09
CA SER A 61 -11.04 13.92 27.28
C SER A 61 -10.37 12.59 26.92
N CYS A 62 -9.08 12.46 27.23
CA CYS A 62 -8.31 11.25 27.00
C CYS A 62 -7.10 11.17 27.95
N SER A 63 -6.59 9.96 28.15
CA SER A 63 -5.37 9.70 28.93
C SER A 63 -4.20 9.22 28.08
N MET A 64 -4.43 8.99 26.77
CA MET A 64 -3.41 8.55 25.83
C MET A 64 -3.68 9.14 24.45
N VAL A 65 -2.63 9.57 23.77
CA VAL A 65 -2.67 10.01 22.36
C VAL A 65 -1.69 9.18 21.55
N ILE A 66 -2.16 8.64 20.43
CA ILE A 66 -1.34 7.87 19.48
C ILE A 66 -1.27 8.63 18.17
N PHE A 67 -0.07 9.04 17.76
CA PHE A 67 0.17 9.67 16.47
C PHE A 67 0.46 8.61 15.42
N ALA A 68 -0.47 8.44 14.48
CA ALA A 68 -0.33 7.56 13.30
C ALA A 68 -0.38 8.38 12.00
N THR A 69 0.30 9.53 11.97
CA THR A 69 0.19 10.57 10.93
C THR A 69 1.08 10.34 9.71
N GLY A 70 1.64 9.13 9.58
CA GLY A 70 2.53 8.76 8.48
C GLY A 70 4.01 8.98 8.79
N VAL A 71 4.84 8.78 7.76
CA VAL A 71 6.29 8.83 7.87
C VAL A 71 6.87 9.79 6.84
N LYS A 72 8.03 10.35 7.16
CA LYS A 72 8.84 11.17 6.26
C LYS A 72 10.19 10.50 6.07
N PRO A 73 10.66 10.29 4.82
CA PRO A 73 11.98 9.74 4.56
C PRO A 73 13.09 10.54 5.27
N ASN A 74 13.98 9.85 5.97
CA ASN A 74 15.16 10.49 6.52
C ASN A 74 16.24 10.54 5.45
N THR A 75 16.46 11.73 4.87
CA THR A 75 17.40 11.97 3.76
C THR A 75 18.56 12.86 4.17
N GLN A 76 18.74 13.18 5.45
CA GLN A 76 19.76 14.15 5.88
C GLN A 76 21.18 13.72 5.50
N LEU A 77 21.54 12.45 5.79
CA LEU A 77 22.85 11.90 5.44
C LEU A 77 23.14 11.99 3.92
N ALA A 78 22.12 11.72 3.10
CA ALA A 78 22.25 11.83 1.64
C ALA A 78 22.42 13.28 1.18
N SER A 79 21.73 14.22 1.84
CA SER A 79 21.90 15.67 1.58
C SER A 79 23.32 16.13 1.90
N ASP A 80 23.84 15.73 3.05
CA ASP A 80 25.17 16.09 3.53
C ASP A 80 26.27 15.52 2.61
N ALA A 81 25.99 14.36 1.98
CA ALA A 81 26.84 13.73 0.99
C ALA A 81 26.65 14.27 -0.45
N GLY A 82 25.77 15.24 -0.66
CA GLY A 82 25.50 15.84 -1.98
C GLY A 82 24.78 14.91 -2.95
N LEU A 83 24.06 13.88 -2.47
CA LEU A 83 23.32 12.96 -3.32
C LEU A 83 22.00 13.59 -3.83
N SER A 84 21.62 13.23 -5.05
CA SER A 84 20.37 13.66 -5.65
C SER A 84 19.17 13.09 -4.90
N LYS A 85 18.19 13.94 -4.58
CA LYS A 85 16.97 13.55 -3.86
C LYS A 85 15.78 14.44 -4.21
N GLY A 86 14.61 13.92 -3.92
CA GLY A 86 13.33 14.64 -3.86
C GLY A 86 12.73 14.51 -2.46
N LYS A 87 11.60 13.86 -2.35
CA LYS A 87 11.04 13.42 -1.06
C LYS A 87 11.91 12.35 -0.41
N GLY A 88 12.44 11.41 -1.21
CA GLY A 88 13.40 10.38 -0.85
C GLY A 88 14.69 10.51 -1.64
N ILE A 89 15.66 9.64 -1.38
CA ILE A 89 16.93 9.55 -2.12
C ILE A 89 16.65 8.94 -3.49
N PHE A 90 17.04 9.62 -4.57
CA PHE A 90 16.87 9.08 -5.92
C PHE A 90 17.79 7.89 -6.15
N VAL A 91 17.22 6.81 -6.66
CA VAL A 91 17.96 5.63 -7.09
C VAL A 91 17.52 5.23 -8.50
N ASP A 92 18.41 4.50 -9.19
CA ASP A 92 18.11 3.83 -10.45
C ASP A 92 17.51 2.43 -10.23
N GLU A 93 17.28 1.70 -11.31
CA GLU A 93 16.76 0.32 -11.27
C GLU A 93 17.70 -0.71 -10.62
N PHE A 94 18.95 -0.34 -10.34
CA PHE A 94 19.91 -1.16 -9.60
C PHE A 94 20.08 -0.69 -8.14
N LEU A 95 19.21 0.23 -7.69
CA LEU A 95 19.22 0.86 -6.36
C LEU A 95 20.50 1.67 -6.09
N LYS A 96 21.16 2.16 -7.16
CA LYS A 96 22.32 2.99 -7.10
C LYS A 96 21.91 4.45 -7.04
N THR A 97 22.54 5.22 -6.17
CA THR A 97 22.34 6.66 -6.04
C THR A 97 23.13 7.44 -7.09
N SER A 98 23.04 8.76 -7.09
CA SER A 98 23.88 9.64 -7.91
C SER A 98 25.36 9.62 -7.50
N GLY A 99 25.68 9.08 -6.32
CA GLY A 99 27.06 8.94 -5.85
C GLY A 99 27.71 7.65 -6.36
N GLN A 100 29.02 7.75 -6.68
CA GLN A 100 29.76 6.57 -7.11
C GLN A 100 29.85 5.54 -5.99
N ASN A 101 29.48 4.27 -6.26
CA ASN A 101 29.52 3.15 -5.33
C ASN A 101 28.63 3.34 -4.08
N ILE A 102 27.63 4.20 -4.16
CA ILE A 102 26.66 4.41 -3.06
C ILE A 102 25.30 3.88 -3.51
N TYR A 103 24.72 3.04 -2.68
CA TYR A 103 23.40 2.43 -2.88
C TYR A 103 22.46 2.87 -1.75
N ALA A 104 21.15 2.89 -2.03
CA ALA A 104 20.14 3.16 -1.02
C ALA A 104 18.94 2.23 -1.21
N ALA A 105 18.28 1.88 -0.10
CA ALA A 105 17.14 0.97 -0.08
C ALA A 105 16.22 1.27 1.11
N GLY A 106 14.97 0.86 1.02
CA GLY A 106 13.97 0.99 2.08
C GLY A 106 13.22 2.32 2.05
N ASP A 107 12.69 2.72 3.20
CA ASP A 107 11.77 3.84 3.35
C ASP A 107 12.37 5.21 3.00
N CYS A 108 13.69 5.30 2.91
CA CYS A 108 14.40 6.55 2.59
C CYS A 108 14.53 6.82 1.08
N ILE A 109 14.22 5.88 0.20
CA ILE A 109 14.40 6.03 -1.24
C ILE A 109 13.15 6.53 -1.97
N GLU A 110 13.38 7.11 -3.14
CA GLU A 110 12.36 7.48 -4.11
C GLU A 110 12.71 6.83 -5.45
N ILE A 111 11.83 5.94 -5.91
CA ILE A 111 12.04 5.11 -7.09
C ILE A 111 10.79 5.15 -7.97
N GLU A 112 10.95 4.77 -9.23
CA GLU A 112 9.87 4.73 -10.21
C GLU A 112 8.82 3.67 -9.88
N ASP A 113 7.55 4.05 -9.97
CA ASP A 113 6.40 3.16 -9.87
C ASP A 113 6.12 2.50 -11.22
N MET A 114 5.97 1.19 -11.24
CA MET A 114 5.79 0.37 -12.46
C MET A 114 4.54 0.72 -13.27
N ASN A 115 3.49 1.22 -12.60
CA ASN A 115 2.19 1.47 -13.23
C ASN A 115 2.11 2.90 -13.77
N THR A 116 2.68 3.84 -13.05
CA THR A 116 2.55 5.27 -13.38
C THR A 116 3.79 5.87 -14.04
N GLY A 117 4.96 5.23 -13.93
CA GLY A 117 6.25 5.79 -14.35
C GLY A 117 6.69 6.98 -13.50
N LYS A 118 5.93 7.37 -12.48
CA LYS A 118 6.26 8.51 -11.60
C LYS A 118 7.12 8.04 -10.44
N ARG A 119 8.08 8.88 -10.04
CA ARG A 119 8.87 8.62 -8.83
C ARG A 119 8.04 8.81 -7.59
N GLN A 120 8.15 7.86 -6.66
CA GLN A 120 7.47 7.93 -5.37
C GLN A 120 8.24 7.18 -4.27
N VAL A 121 7.93 7.53 -3.02
CA VAL A 121 8.36 6.80 -1.84
C VAL A 121 7.29 5.76 -1.52
N SER A 122 7.71 4.53 -1.22
CA SER A 122 6.80 3.49 -0.73
C SER A 122 7.41 2.84 0.51
N ALA A 123 7.10 3.42 1.66
CA ALA A 123 7.57 2.97 2.96
C ALA A 123 6.75 1.75 3.41
N THR A 124 7.15 0.57 2.93
CA THR A 124 6.58 -0.71 3.34
C THR A 124 7.69 -1.70 3.65
N TRP A 125 7.48 -2.52 4.67
CA TRP A 125 8.45 -3.53 5.08
C TRP A 125 8.83 -4.48 3.94
N PHE A 126 7.87 -4.91 3.14
CA PHE A 126 8.09 -5.80 2.00
C PHE A 126 9.04 -5.18 0.96
N ASN A 127 8.79 -3.93 0.57
CA ASN A 127 9.65 -3.22 -0.38
C ASN A 127 11.05 -3.02 0.20
N ALA A 128 11.15 -2.63 1.47
CA ALA A 128 12.44 -2.41 2.13
C ALA A 128 13.30 -3.68 2.14
N VAL A 129 12.72 -4.85 2.44
CA VAL A 129 13.43 -6.14 2.43
C VAL A 129 13.89 -6.52 1.03
N LEU A 130 13.03 -6.40 0.02
CA LEU A 130 13.41 -6.71 -1.36
C LEU A 130 14.50 -5.76 -1.86
N GLN A 131 14.32 -4.46 -1.66
CA GLN A 131 15.30 -3.45 -2.05
C GLN A 131 16.65 -3.68 -1.38
N GLY A 132 16.67 -4.00 -0.09
CA GLY A 132 17.90 -4.35 0.62
C GLY A 132 18.61 -5.55 0.00
N LYS A 133 17.88 -6.62 -0.34
CA LYS A 133 18.42 -7.79 -1.03
C LYS A 133 19.01 -7.46 -2.40
N PHE A 134 18.27 -6.70 -3.23
CA PHE A 134 18.72 -6.31 -4.56
C PHE A 134 19.93 -5.36 -4.49
N SER A 135 19.90 -4.41 -3.57
CA SER A 135 21.02 -3.50 -3.31
C SER A 135 22.29 -4.27 -2.95
N ALA A 136 22.19 -5.23 -2.04
CA ALA A 136 23.33 -6.06 -1.63
C ALA A 136 23.93 -6.86 -2.80
N LEU A 137 23.09 -7.46 -3.66
CA LEU A 137 23.54 -8.16 -4.86
C LEU A 137 24.29 -7.23 -5.82
N ASN A 138 23.75 -6.03 -6.04
CA ASN A 138 24.37 -5.04 -6.91
C ASN A 138 25.71 -4.52 -6.34
N MET A 139 25.81 -4.34 -5.03
CA MET A 139 27.07 -4.01 -4.35
C MET A 139 28.15 -5.10 -4.53
N LEU A 140 27.73 -6.35 -4.64
CA LEU A 140 28.63 -7.50 -4.92
C LEU A 140 28.95 -7.68 -6.41
N GLY A 141 28.49 -6.78 -7.29
CA GLY A 141 28.71 -6.85 -8.74
C GLY A 141 27.76 -7.80 -9.47
N VAL A 142 26.77 -8.39 -8.78
CA VAL A 142 25.72 -9.19 -9.42
C VAL A 142 24.64 -8.24 -9.92
N ALA A 143 24.68 -7.84 -11.18
CA ALA A 143 23.71 -6.91 -11.77
C ALA A 143 22.30 -7.49 -11.69
N LYS A 144 21.52 -7.00 -10.70
CA LYS A 144 20.14 -7.42 -10.45
C LYS A 144 19.20 -6.22 -10.50
N ARG A 145 18.40 -6.17 -11.55
CA ARG A 145 17.44 -5.08 -11.76
C ARG A 145 16.26 -5.24 -10.80
N TYR A 146 15.95 -4.16 -10.08
CA TYR A 146 14.73 -4.03 -9.29
C TYR A 146 13.63 -3.46 -10.18
N SER A 147 12.51 -4.15 -10.33
CA SER A 147 11.47 -3.80 -11.29
C SER A 147 10.64 -2.55 -10.93
N GLY A 148 10.97 -1.89 -9.83
CA GLY A 148 10.24 -0.72 -9.33
C GLY A 148 9.15 -1.06 -8.33
N LEU A 149 8.41 -0.02 -7.93
CA LEU A 149 7.27 -0.17 -7.02
C LEU A 149 6.03 -0.64 -7.78
N VAL A 150 5.17 -1.38 -7.10
CA VAL A 150 3.86 -1.80 -7.62
C VAL A 150 2.74 -0.92 -7.04
N GLY A 151 3.08 0.23 -6.49
CA GLY A 151 2.13 1.10 -5.80
C GLY A 151 1.86 0.65 -4.37
N ILE A 152 0.62 0.89 -3.92
CA ILE A 152 0.17 0.57 -2.56
C ILE A 152 0.14 -0.95 -2.38
N GLN A 153 0.56 -1.42 -1.20
CA GLN A 153 0.45 -2.81 -0.77
C GLN A 153 0.02 -2.82 0.69
N ASN A 154 -1.27 -2.97 0.92
CA ASN A 154 -1.84 -2.90 2.25
C ASN A 154 -2.82 -4.05 2.47
N ALA A 155 -2.74 -4.66 3.65
CA ALA A 155 -3.69 -5.64 4.12
C ALA A 155 -3.99 -5.34 5.59
N VAL A 156 -5.25 -5.12 5.91
CA VAL A 156 -5.70 -4.80 7.26
C VAL A 156 -6.89 -5.67 7.63
N GLN A 157 -6.98 -5.99 8.91
CA GLN A 157 -8.11 -6.72 9.48
C GLN A 157 -8.72 -5.86 10.58
N PHE A 158 -9.96 -5.43 10.37
CA PHE A 158 -10.75 -4.72 11.35
C PHE A 158 -11.77 -5.69 11.93
N HIS A 159 -11.54 -6.17 13.15
CA HIS A 159 -12.39 -7.17 13.79
C HIS A 159 -12.78 -8.32 12.83
N ARG A 160 -13.93 -8.23 12.15
CA ARG A 160 -14.42 -9.24 11.19
C ARG A 160 -14.30 -8.82 9.73
N LEU A 161 -13.96 -7.56 9.47
CA LEU A 161 -13.84 -7.01 8.13
C LEU A 161 -12.39 -7.00 7.68
N GLY A 162 -12.05 -7.88 6.74
CA GLY A 162 -10.75 -7.84 6.05
C GLY A 162 -10.78 -6.84 4.90
N ALA A 163 -9.70 -6.08 4.72
CA ALA A 163 -9.56 -5.18 3.58
C ALA A 163 -8.15 -5.23 3.02
N ILE A 164 -8.04 -5.31 1.70
CA ILE A 164 -6.77 -5.34 0.96
C ILE A 164 -6.82 -4.30 -0.14
N SER A 165 -5.73 -3.55 -0.26
CA SER A 165 -5.48 -2.67 -1.39
C SER A 165 -4.10 -2.96 -1.99
N PHE A 166 -4.00 -2.98 -3.32
CA PHE A 166 -2.77 -3.30 -4.01
C PHE A 166 -2.68 -2.52 -5.32
N GLY A 167 -1.48 -1.96 -5.61
CA GLY A 167 -1.26 -1.19 -6.83
C GLY A 167 -1.94 0.17 -6.82
N MET A 168 -2.51 0.56 -7.94
CA MET A 168 -3.27 1.81 -8.10
C MET A 168 -4.68 1.63 -7.55
N THR A 169 -4.99 2.26 -6.43
CA THR A 169 -6.32 2.17 -5.78
C THR A 169 -7.25 3.31 -6.16
N GLN A 170 -6.67 4.45 -6.55
CA GLN A 170 -7.41 5.63 -7.00
C GLN A 170 -7.04 5.95 -8.44
N VAL A 171 -8.05 6.16 -9.27
CA VAL A 171 -7.89 6.64 -10.63
C VAL A 171 -7.87 8.17 -10.57
N THR A 172 -6.77 8.76 -11.00
CA THR A 172 -6.64 10.22 -11.16
C THR A 172 -6.92 10.59 -12.60
N ASP A 173 -7.50 11.76 -12.81
CA ASP A 173 -7.71 12.34 -14.14
C ASP A 173 -6.37 12.92 -14.66
N ASP A 174 -5.43 12.02 -14.93
CA ASP A 174 -4.10 12.37 -15.45
C ASP A 174 -4.00 12.22 -16.97
N GLY A 175 -5.14 12.13 -17.65
CA GLY A 175 -5.24 11.95 -19.11
C GLY A 175 -4.96 10.53 -19.57
N LEU A 176 -4.86 9.56 -18.66
CA LEU A 176 -4.70 8.14 -18.98
C LEU A 176 -6.08 7.45 -18.94
N ASP A 177 -6.31 6.57 -19.90
CA ASP A 177 -7.57 5.82 -19.98
C ASP A 177 -7.53 4.59 -19.08
N TYR A 178 -8.16 4.69 -17.90
CA TYR A 178 -8.32 3.59 -16.96
C TYR A 178 -9.76 3.10 -16.96
N GLU A 179 -9.93 1.80 -16.99
CA GLU A 179 -11.22 1.15 -16.78
C GLU A 179 -11.32 0.65 -15.34
N VAL A 180 -12.46 0.92 -14.71
CA VAL A 180 -12.76 0.44 -13.36
C VAL A 180 -13.84 -0.64 -13.44
N ILE A 181 -13.52 -1.83 -12.97
CA ILE A 181 -14.47 -2.95 -12.82
C ILE A 181 -14.73 -3.11 -11.33
N SER A 182 -16.00 -3.01 -10.90
CA SER A 182 -16.33 -3.09 -9.48
C SER A 182 -17.58 -3.91 -9.21
N HIS A 183 -17.62 -4.48 -8.03
CA HIS A 183 -18.78 -5.17 -7.46
C HIS A 183 -18.98 -4.70 -6.01
N TYR A 184 -20.21 -4.30 -5.68
CA TYR A 184 -20.57 -3.83 -4.36
C TYR A 184 -21.84 -4.52 -3.85
N GLN A 185 -21.74 -5.16 -2.70
CA GLN A 185 -22.85 -5.79 -1.99
C GLN A 185 -22.90 -5.23 -0.56
N LYS A 186 -23.81 -4.28 -0.34
CA LYS A 186 -23.92 -3.55 0.93
C LYS A 186 -24.21 -4.44 2.13
N ASP A 187 -25.21 -5.31 2.01
CA ASP A 187 -25.67 -6.16 3.13
C ASP A 187 -24.59 -7.15 3.59
N GLY A 188 -23.71 -7.59 2.68
CA GLY A 188 -22.56 -8.45 2.98
C GLY A 188 -21.29 -7.69 3.33
N LYS A 189 -21.29 -6.36 3.30
CA LYS A 189 -20.08 -5.53 3.40
C LYS A 189 -18.97 -5.99 2.44
N ILE A 190 -19.35 -6.39 1.21
CA ILE A 190 -18.40 -6.83 0.19
C ILE A 190 -18.23 -5.76 -0.85
N TYR A 191 -16.99 -5.34 -1.05
CA TYR A 191 -16.61 -4.44 -2.13
C TYR A 191 -15.36 -4.94 -2.82
N LYS A 192 -15.42 -5.07 -4.14
CA LYS A 192 -14.29 -5.42 -4.99
C LYS A 192 -14.16 -4.39 -6.09
N LYS A 193 -12.97 -3.86 -6.26
CA LYS A 193 -12.62 -2.93 -7.32
C LYS A 193 -11.33 -3.37 -7.97
N LEU A 194 -11.31 -3.36 -9.29
CA LEU A 194 -10.14 -3.60 -10.13
C LEU A 194 -9.93 -2.39 -11.02
N VAL A 195 -8.69 -1.97 -11.17
CA VAL A 195 -8.27 -0.91 -12.08
C VAL A 195 -7.49 -1.56 -13.22
N VAL A 196 -7.92 -1.32 -14.45
CA VAL A 196 -7.36 -1.90 -15.67
C VAL A 196 -6.84 -0.78 -16.56
N LYS A 197 -5.69 -1.00 -17.20
CA LYS A 197 -5.15 -0.16 -18.28
C LYS A 197 -4.48 -1.05 -19.32
N ASP A 198 -4.77 -0.81 -20.60
CA ASP A 198 -4.17 -1.53 -21.72
C ASP A 198 -4.25 -3.06 -21.56
N ASP A 199 -5.40 -3.58 -21.06
CA ASP A 199 -5.64 -4.98 -20.73
C ASP A 199 -4.71 -5.58 -19.65
N TYR A 200 -4.17 -4.74 -18.77
CA TYR A 200 -3.41 -5.16 -17.57
C TYR A 200 -4.07 -4.63 -16.32
N LEU A 201 -4.09 -5.45 -15.28
CA LEU A 201 -4.47 -4.98 -13.95
C LEU A 201 -3.37 -4.07 -13.40
N CYS A 202 -3.77 -2.86 -12.99
CA CYS A 202 -2.89 -1.86 -12.37
C CYS A 202 -3.13 -1.73 -10.86
N GLY A 203 -4.32 -2.11 -10.39
CA GLY A 203 -4.66 -2.00 -8.99
C GLY A 203 -5.92 -2.74 -8.59
N MET A 204 -6.09 -2.94 -7.29
CA MET A 204 -7.28 -3.54 -6.71
C MET A 204 -7.57 -3.03 -5.30
N ILE A 205 -8.86 -3.07 -4.94
CA ILE A 205 -9.36 -2.94 -3.56
C ILE A 205 -10.34 -4.09 -3.33
N PHE A 206 -10.14 -4.86 -2.26
CA PHE A 206 -11.08 -5.88 -1.80
C PHE A 206 -11.40 -5.65 -0.33
N VAL A 207 -12.69 -5.58 -0.01
CA VAL A 207 -13.22 -5.46 1.36
C VAL A 207 -14.22 -6.58 1.60
N GLY A 208 -14.20 -7.18 2.77
CA GLY A 208 -15.05 -8.31 3.17
C GLY A 208 -14.57 -9.64 2.59
N ASP A 209 -14.81 -9.90 1.32
CA ASP A 209 -14.29 -11.10 0.65
C ASP A 209 -12.91 -10.83 0.03
N ILE A 210 -11.87 -11.21 0.75
CA ILE A 210 -10.46 -11.00 0.37
C ILE A 210 -9.75 -12.28 -0.09
N LEU A 211 -10.45 -13.41 -0.18
CA LEU A 211 -9.84 -14.73 -0.37
C LEU A 211 -8.95 -14.85 -1.60
N LYS A 212 -9.27 -14.16 -2.69
CA LYS A 212 -8.52 -14.23 -3.95
C LYS A 212 -7.53 -13.06 -4.14
N ALA A 213 -7.37 -12.18 -3.16
CA ALA A 213 -6.54 -10.98 -3.32
C ALA A 213 -5.10 -11.29 -3.73
N GLY A 214 -4.48 -12.35 -3.17
CA GLY A 214 -3.14 -12.77 -3.54
C GLY A 214 -2.98 -13.14 -5.02
N PHE A 215 -4.01 -13.77 -5.60
CA PHE A 215 -4.04 -14.10 -7.02
C PHE A 215 -4.06 -12.84 -7.90
N TYR A 216 -4.94 -11.87 -7.60
CA TYR A 216 -4.97 -10.61 -8.34
C TYR A 216 -3.70 -9.78 -8.15
N ALA A 217 -3.12 -9.78 -6.94
CA ALA A 217 -1.83 -9.15 -6.71
C ALA A 217 -0.71 -9.76 -7.58
N ALA A 218 -0.77 -11.07 -7.82
CA ALA A 218 0.16 -11.74 -8.74
C ALA A 218 -0.07 -11.31 -10.19
N LEU A 219 -1.32 -11.18 -10.65
CA LEU A 219 -1.63 -10.67 -12.00
C LEU A 219 -1.07 -9.26 -12.20
N ILE A 220 -1.24 -8.36 -11.23
CA ILE A 220 -0.72 -6.99 -11.27
C ILE A 220 0.82 -7.00 -11.31
N ARG A 221 1.44 -7.73 -10.38
CA ARG A 221 2.92 -7.74 -10.21
C ARG A 221 3.64 -8.31 -11.43
N ASN A 222 3.07 -9.34 -12.04
CA ASN A 222 3.67 -10.01 -13.19
C ASN A 222 3.21 -9.45 -14.53
N LYS A 223 2.37 -8.39 -14.53
CA LYS A 223 1.82 -7.77 -15.73
C LYS A 223 1.22 -8.80 -16.68
N ILE A 224 0.30 -9.62 -16.16
CA ILE A 224 -0.39 -10.64 -16.95
C ILE A 224 -1.48 -9.96 -17.78
N ASN A 225 -1.49 -10.21 -19.10
CA ASN A 225 -2.55 -9.72 -19.97
C ASN A 225 -3.88 -10.44 -19.67
N ILE A 226 -4.95 -9.68 -19.51
CA ILE A 226 -6.28 -10.16 -19.11
C ILE A 226 -7.36 -9.99 -20.18
N SER A 227 -6.98 -9.62 -21.42
CA SER A 227 -7.93 -9.33 -22.50
C SER A 227 -9.00 -10.40 -22.68
N ASP A 228 -8.60 -11.69 -22.65
CA ASP A 228 -9.48 -12.83 -22.86
C ASP A 228 -10.43 -13.10 -21.66
N PHE A 229 -10.16 -12.50 -20.49
CA PHE A 229 -10.87 -12.79 -19.24
C PHE A 229 -11.51 -11.57 -18.61
N LYS A 230 -11.40 -10.40 -19.23
CA LYS A 230 -11.79 -9.11 -18.66
C LYS A 230 -13.23 -9.10 -18.11
N GLY A 231 -14.18 -9.67 -18.87
CA GLY A 231 -15.58 -9.78 -18.43
C GLY A 231 -15.85 -10.81 -17.33
N LYS A 232 -14.84 -11.59 -16.92
CA LYS A 232 -14.98 -12.66 -15.92
C LYS A 232 -14.18 -12.40 -14.63
N LEU A 233 -13.45 -11.30 -14.58
CA LEU A 233 -12.51 -11.04 -13.47
C LEU A 233 -13.15 -11.09 -12.09
N LEU A 234 -14.40 -10.69 -11.92
CA LEU A 234 -15.10 -10.73 -10.63
C LEU A 234 -16.03 -11.95 -10.47
N ASP A 235 -16.04 -12.88 -11.43
CA ASP A 235 -16.82 -14.10 -11.30
C ASP A 235 -16.30 -14.96 -10.13
N PRO A 236 -17.20 -15.63 -9.38
CA PRO A 236 -16.80 -16.49 -8.26
C PRO A 236 -15.82 -17.59 -8.66
N ASP A 237 -15.93 -18.11 -9.87
CA ASP A 237 -15.09 -19.21 -10.38
C ASP A 237 -13.78 -18.73 -11.05
N PHE A 238 -13.60 -17.41 -11.23
CA PHE A 238 -12.36 -16.90 -11.82
C PHE A 238 -11.15 -17.25 -10.96
N SER A 239 -10.18 -17.93 -11.56
CA SER A 239 -9.01 -18.45 -10.85
C SER A 239 -7.83 -18.67 -11.80
N HIS A 240 -6.69 -19.10 -11.26
CA HIS A 240 -5.50 -19.48 -12.02
C HIS A 240 -5.77 -20.52 -13.13
N ALA A 241 -6.86 -21.29 -13.05
CA ALA A 241 -7.23 -22.28 -14.05
C ALA A 241 -7.52 -21.65 -15.43
N TYR A 242 -7.83 -20.36 -15.50
CA TYR A 242 -8.03 -19.64 -16.77
C TYR A 242 -6.71 -19.40 -17.53
N PHE A 243 -5.56 -19.50 -16.87
CA PHE A 243 -4.23 -19.20 -17.42
C PHE A 243 -3.41 -20.46 -17.73
N LYS A 244 -4.05 -21.55 -18.15
CA LYS A 244 -3.45 -22.90 -18.31
C LYS A 244 -2.27 -23.01 -19.27
N ASN A 245 -2.02 -22.02 -20.12
CA ASN A 245 -0.97 -22.06 -21.15
C ASN A 245 0.11 -20.98 -20.98
N GLU A 246 0.00 -20.10 -20.02
CA GLU A 246 1.00 -19.07 -19.77
C GLU A 246 1.83 -19.45 -18.56
N ASN A 247 3.13 -19.21 -18.64
CA ASN A 247 4.17 -19.54 -17.66
C ASN A 247 3.87 -19.03 -16.23
N PHE A 248 2.81 -19.55 -15.61
CA PHE A 248 2.52 -19.31 -14.18
C PHE A 248 3.64 -19.86 -13.29
N ASP A 249 4.48 -20.78 -13.82
CA ASP A 249 5.69 -21.27 -13.15
C ASP A 249 6.72 -20.16 -12.88
N GLN A 250 6.68 -19.05 -13.61
CA GLN A 250 7.48 -17.85 -13.30
C GLN A 250 6.92 -17.06 -12.09
N VAL A 251 5.65 -17.26 -11.73
CA VAL A 251 5.02 -16.63 -10.56
C VAL A 251 5.53 -17.23 -9.26
N SER A 252 5.96 -18.51 -9.28
CA SER A 252 6.50 -19.21 -8.12
C SER A 252 7.98 -18.91 -7.83
N SER A 253 8.65 -18.15 -8.68
CA SER A 253 10.08 -17.83 -8.52
C SER A 253 10.40 -16.73 -7.50
N TYR A 254 9.43 -16.25 -6.73
CA TYR A 254 9.76 -15.63 -5.45
C TYR A 254 10.31 -16.71 -4.54
N ALA A 255 11.57 -16.55 -4.17
CA ALA A 255 12.28 -17.46 -3.28
C ALA A 255 11.34 -17.87 -2.13
N PRO A 256 11.28 -19.19 -1.81
CA PRO A 256 10.44 -19.62 -0.70
C PRO A 256 10.78 -18.78 0.52
N VAL A 257 9.73 -18.38 1.24
CA VAL A 257 9.90 -17.75 2.56
C VAL A 257 10.91 -18.61 3.31
N PRO A 258 12.02 -18.06 3.82
CA PRO A 258 13.02 -18.83 4.52
C PRO A 258 12.34 -19.71 5.55
N SER A 259 12.77 -20.96 5.67
CA SER A 259 12.14 -21.95 6.57
C SER A 259 12.06 -21.48 8.03
N CYS A 260 12.96 -20.56 8.43
CA CYS A 260 12.92 -19.90 9.73
C CYS A 260 11.70 -18.98 9.95
N TRP A 261 10.96 -18.62 8.89
CA TRP A 261 9.72 -17.82 8.98
C TRP A 261 8.45 -18.68 8.95
N GLN A 262 8.61 -19.99 8.77
CA GLN A 262 7.49 -20.94 8.79
C GLN A 262 7.26 -21.54 10.18
N ASP A 263 8.15 -21.27 11.14
CA ASP A 263 8.02 -21.77 12.51
C ASP A 263 7.38 -20.70 13.41
N PRO A 264 6.15 -20.94 13.91
CA PRO A 264 5.43 -19.98 14.79
C PRO A 264 6.10 -19.76 16.15
N GLN A 265 7.15 -20.53 16.48
CA GLN A 265 7.84 -20.45 17.78
C GLN A 265 8.93 -19.37 17.84
N HIS A 266 9.16 -18.63 16.74
CA HIS A 266 10.17 -17.56 16.67
C HIS A 266 9.58 -16.14 16.59
N TRP A 267 8.30 -15.96 16.99
CA TRP A 267 7.64 -14.64 17.14
C TRP A 267 7.36 -14.32 18.60
#